data_2900c059c79a0231eb2881ae273c3af0
#
_entry.id   2900c059c79a0231eb2881ae273c3af0
#
_cell.length_a   1.000
_cell.length_b   1.000
_cell.length_c   1.000
_cell.angle_alpha   90.00
_cell.angle_beta   90.00
_cell.angle_gamma   90.00
#
_symmetry.space_group_name_H-M   'P 1'
#
loop_
_entity.id
_entity.type
_entity.pdbx_description
1 polymer ?
#
loop_
_entity_poly.entity_id
_entity_poly.type
_entity_poly.pdbx_seq_one_letter_code
_entity_poly.pdbx_strand_id
1 'polypeptide(L)'
;MKKLLVLQGPVTSRSGYGDHTRDILKSIISLEKFDVKVIDMRWGDCPQNGLSTDEEYLRGYFFNPQQGLPKRPDVFVQISVPNEFNPVGEYNIGITAGMETTAVSAPWIEGSNRMDLIIVPSEHSKNTLLSSVYDKHDKNTKEKVGELRVIKPVEVLFEGANTDIFFKTNDESELLKEQMSVVKENFCFLYVGHWLQGAAGHERKDIAGLIKTFCQTFKSNPSSTRPALILKTSGATFSVIDREHCLNKIREIKQLFIYYMEI
;
A
#
# COMPACT_ATOMS: atom_id res chain seq x y z
N MET A 1 15.86 -29.76 13.30
CA MET A 1 16.17 -28.32 13.24
C MET A 1 15.11 -27.64 12.37
N LYS A 2 14.54 -26.51 12.81
CA LYS A 2 13.58 -25.77 11.98
C LYS A 2 14.29 -25.20 10.74
N LYS A 3 13.58 -25.08 9.63
CA LYS A 3 14.09 -24.42 8.43
C LYS A 3 14.22 -22.90 8.71
N LEU A 4 15.29 -22.29 8.20
CA LEU A 4 15.51 -20.86 8.28
C LEU A 4 14.63 -20.14 7.25
N LEU A 5 13.75 -19.27 7.71
CA LEU A 5 12.96 -18.37 6.87
C LEU A 5 13.39 -16.93 7.13
N VAL A 6 13.75 -16.23 6.07
CA VAL A 6 14.02 -14.79 6.14
C VAL A 6 12.90 -14.05 5.42
N LEU A 7 12.25 -13.15 6.13
CA LEU A 7 11.26 -12.23 5.57
C LEU A 7 11.89 -10.84 5.45
N GLN A 8 11.88 -10.28 4.25
CA GLN A 8 12.27 -8.90 3.98
C GLN A 8 11.06 -8.08 3.55
N GLY A 9 10.78 -7.00 4.26
CA GLY A 9 9.66 -6.13 3.96
C GLY A 9 9.57 -4.95 4.93
N PRO A 10 8.68 -3.98 4.69
CA PRO A 10 8.60 -2.74 5.47
C PRO A 10 7.81 -2.90 6.78
N VAL A 11 8.26 -3.76 7.69
CA VAL A 11 7.55 -4.14 8.92
C VAL A 11 7.21 -2.94 9.79
N THR A 12 8.16 -1.99 9.94
CA THR A 12 7.97 -0.81 10.80
C THR A 12 7.25 0.33 10.10
N SER A 13 6.98 0.23 8.80
CA SER A 13 6.37 1.31 8.03
C SER A 13 4.88 1.46 8.35
N ARG A 14 4.43 2.71 8.46
CA ARG A 14 3.01 3.07 8.51
C ARG A 14 2.47 3.20 7.10
N SER A 15 2.24 2.06 6.45
CA SER A 15 1.75 1.94 5.07
C SER A 15 1.00 0.64 4.87
N GLY A 16 0.22 0.53 3.79
CA GLY A 16 -0.46 -0.73 3.44
C GLY A 16 0.52 -1.89 3.25
N TYR A 17 1.69 -1.66 2.64
CA TYR A 17 2.75 -2.68 2.57
C TYR A 17 3.29 -3.05 3.96
N GLY A 18 3.38 -2.08 4.89
CA GLY A 18 3.75 -2.35 6.27
C GLY A 18 2.72 -3.22 6.99
N ASP A 19 1.44 -2.88 6.87
CA ASP A 19 0.33 -3.64 7.46
C ASP A 19 0.33 -5.08 6.93
N HIS A 20 0.37 -5.24 5.61
CA HIS A 20 0.42 -6.54 4.96
C HIS A 20 1.65 -7.37 5.37
N THR A 21 2.83 -6.71 5.47
CA THR A 21 4.05 -7.38 5.94
C THR A 21 3.92 -7.89 7.36
N ARG A 22 3.32 -7.11 8.28
CA ARG A 22 3.07 -7.55 9.65
C ARG A 22 2.11 -8.72 9.72
N ASP A 23 1.06 -8.72 8.93
CA ASP A 23 0.07 -9.79 8.90
C ASP A 23 0.67 -11.10 8.38
N ILE A 24 1.45 -11.04 7.31
CA ILE A 24 2.20 -12.20 6.80
C ILE A 24 3.21 -12.69 7.83
N LEU A 25 3.97 -11.79 8.47
CA LEU A 25 4.95 -12.14 9.49
C LEU A 25 4.29 -12.83 10.70
N LYS A 26 3.21 -12.26 11.23
CA LYS A 26 2.44 -12.86 12.33
C LYS A 26 1.92 -14.26 11.96
N SER A 27 1.41 -14.41 10.74
CA SER A 27 0.94 -15.70 10.23
C SER A 27 2.07 -16.75 10.14
N ILE A 28 3.24 -16.35 9.63
CA ILE A 28 4.41 -17.25 9.57
C ILE A 28 4.89 -17.66 10.97
N ILE A 29 4.94 -16.70 11.91
CA ILE A 29 5.34 -16.97 13.30
C ILE A 29 4.38 -17.97 13.95
N SER A 30 3.06 -17.78 13.77
CA SER A 30 2.02 -18.64 14.36
C SER A 30 2.08 -20.10 13.87
N LEU A 31 2.68 -20.36 12.72
CA LEU A 31 2.90 -21.73 12.23
C LEU A 31 3.92 -22.51 13.06
N GLU A 32 4.81 -21.84 13.78
CA GLU A 32 5.89 -22.43 14.60
C GLU A 32 6.83 -23.41 13.84
N LYS A 33 6.78 -23.39 12.50
CA LYS A 33 7.53 -24.33 11.64
C LYS A 33 8.92 -23.85 11.24
N PHE A 34 9.19 -22.56 11.39
CA PHE A 34 10.41 -21.92 10.90
C PHE A 34 11.21 -21.25 12.03
N ASP A 35 12.53 -21.17 11.84
CA ASP A 35 13.36 -20.17 12.51
C ASP A 35 13.25 -18.89 11.67
N VAL A 36 12.52 -17.90 12.20
CA VAL A 36 12.16 -16.69 11.45
C VAL A 36 13.15 -15.58 11.74
N LYS A 37 13.68 -14.95 10.71
CA LYS A 37 14.46 -13.71 10.76
C LYS A 37 13.82 -12.68 9.86
N VAL A 38 13.87 -11.42 10.28
CA VAL A 38 13.25 -10.29 9.58
C VAL A 38 14.29 -9.26 9.21
N ILE A 39 14.29 -8.86 7.95
CA ILE A 39 15.02 -7.70 7.45
C ILE A 39 14.00 -6.60 7.22
N ASP A 40 13.95 -5.63 8.16
CA ASP A 40 13.09 -4.46 8.01
C ASP A 40 13.64 -3.53 6.94
N MET A 41 12.78 -3.03 6.07
CA MET A 41 13.16 -2.11 5.01
C MET A 41 12.31 -0.84 5.05
N ARG A 42 12.94 0.27 4.67
CA ARG A 42 12.23 1.55 4.57
C ARG A 42 11.29 1.53 3.37
N TRP A 43 10.08 2.11 3.53
CA TRP A 43 9.09 2.24 2.47
C TRP A 43 8.91 3.71 2.08
N GLY A 44 9.70 4.15 1.11
CA GLY A 44 9.70 5.55 0.68
C GLY A 44 9.83 6.52 1.86
N ASP A 45 8.99 7.57 1.86
CA ASP A 45 8.95 8.58 2.92
C ASP A 45 7.93 8.26 4.03
N CYS A 46 7.37 7.04 4.06
CA CYS A 46 6.42 6.65 5.08
C CYS A 46 7.08 6.64 6.47
N PRO A 47 6.35 7.08 7.53
CA PRO A 47 6.85 7.00 8.91
C PRO A 47 7.16 5.55 9.33
N GLN A 48 8.23 5.38 10.12
CA GLN A 48 8.71 4.08 10.60
C GLN A 48 8.17 3.76 12.01
N ASN A 49 6.97 4.21 12.33
CA ASN A 49 6.28 4.01 13.61
C ASN A 49 4.96 3.24 13.42
N GLY A 50 4.96 2.27 12.51
CA GLY A 50 3.78 1.47 12.18
C GLY A 50 3.45 0.37 13.16
N LEU A 51 4.41 -0.06 14.03
CA LEU A 51 4.14 -1.05 15.06
C LEU A 51 3.27 -0.46 16.16
N SER A 52 2.20 -1.17 16.52
CA SER A 52 1.44 -0.90 17.74
C SER A 52 2.18 -1.45 18.97
N THR A 53 1.71 -1.07 20.17
CA THR A 53 2.28 -1.59 21.42
C THR A 53 2.24 -3.12 21.47
N ASP A 54 1.17 -3.70 20.96
CA ASP A 54 0.97 -5.16 20.94
C ASP A 54 1.83 -5.87 19.89
N GLU A 55 2.42 -5.11 18.95
CA GLU A 55 3.27 -5.62 17.87
C GLU A 55 4.77 -5.43 18.13
N GLU A 56 5.16 -4.72 19.20
CA GLU A 56 6.58 -4.46 19.53
C GLU A 56 7.40 -5.76 19.69
N TYR A 57 6.77 -6.89 20.06
CA TYR A 57 7.45 -8.18 20.14
C TYR A 57 8.03 -8.63 18.79
N LEU A 58 7.52 -8.14 17.67
CA LEU A 58 8.03 -8.47 16.33
C LEU A 58 9.49 -8.04 16.15
N ARG A 59 9.94 -7.01 16.89
CA ARG A 59 11.36 -6.59 16.86
C ARG A 59 12.33 -7.67 17.32
N GLY A 60 11.87 -8.64 18.12
CA GLY A 60 12.67 -9.80 18.52
C GLY A 60 13.11 -10.69 17.36
N TYR A 61 12.46 -10.60 16.21
CA TYR A 61 12.79 -11.34 14.98
C TYR A 61 13.73 -10.55 14.06
N PHE A 62 13.97 -9.25 14.34
CA PHE A 62 14.77 -8.40 13.46
C PHE A 62 16.22 -8.86 13.45
N PHE A 63 16.77 -8.87 12.25
CA PHE A 63 18.11 -9.30 11.97
C PHE A 63 18.87 -8.19 11.24
N ASN A 64 20.10 -7.92 11.67
CA ASN A 64 20.97 -6.99 10.96
C ASN A 64 21.74 -7.72 9.86
N PRO A 65 21.49 -7.43 8.57
CA PRO A 65 22.16 -8.10 7.46
C PRO A 65 23.69 -8.00 7.50
N GLN A 66 24.23 -6.97 8.13
CA GLN A 66 25.71 -6.79 8.27
C GLN A 66 26.35 -7.85 9.17
N GLN A 67 25.57 -8.51 10.04
CA GLN A 67 26.08 -9.58 10.90
C GLN A 67 26.22 -10.93 10.17
N GLY A 68 25.73 -11.03 8.92
CA GLY A 68 25.72 -12.27 8.16
C GLY A 68 24.71 -13.30 8.68
N LEU A 69 24.09 -14.05 7.80
CA LEU A 69 23.25 -15.19 8.18
C LEU A 69 24.11 -16.41 8.45
N PRO A 70 23.71 -17.31 9.37
CA PRO A 70 24.48 -18.52 9.67
C PRO A 70 24.54 -19.50 8.48
N LYS A 71 23.56 -19.40 7.58
CA LYS A 71 23.49 -20.15 6.33
C LYS A 71 22.59 -19.42 5.33
N ARG A 72 22.61 -19.88 4.07
CA ARG A 72 21.62 -19.44 3.09
C ARG A 72 20.21 -19.79 3.59
N PRO A 73 19.22 -18.88 3.53
CA PRO A 73 17.86 -19.18 3.95
C PRO A 73 17.25 -20.34 3.15
N ASP A 74 16.59 -21.27 3.83
CA ASP A 74 15.83 -22.32 3.16
C ASP A 74 14.63 -21.71 2.40
N VAL A 75 14.02 -20.64 3.00
CA VAL A 75 12.95 -19.86 2.37
C VAL A 75 13.25 -18.37 2.54
N PHE A 76 13.14 -17.62 1.46
CA PHE A 76 13.21 -16.16 1.48
C PHE A 76 11.90 -15.58 0.97
N VAL A 77 11.30 -14.71 1.76
CA VAL A 77 10.06 -13.99 1.41
C VAL A 77 10.38 -12.52 1.30
N GLN A 78 10.14 -11.92 0.15
CA GLN A 78 10.30 -10.48 -0.04
C GLN A 78 8.96 -9.83 -0.36
N ILE A 79 8.57 -8.84 0.45
CA ILE A 79 7.33 -8.08 0.30
C ILE A 79 7.68 -6.68 -0.18
N SER A 80 7.53 -6.44 -1.48
CA SER A 80 7.89 -5.18 -2.15
C SER A 80 7.26 -5.11 -3.54
N VAL A 81 7.63 -4.08 -4.31
CA VAL A 81 7.32 -4.00 -5.75
C VAL A 81 8.23 -4.95 -6.54
N PRO A 82 7.73 -5.62 -7.60
CA PRO A 82 8.47 -6.69 -8.28
C PRO A 82 9.84 -6.31 -8.84
N ASN A 83 10.02 -5.07 -9.31
CA ASN A 83 11.34 -4.64 -9.81
C ASN A 83 12.44 -4.65 -8.74
N GLU A 84 12.09 -4.63 -7.46
CA GLU A 84 13.01 -4.70 -6.32
C GLU A 84 13.27 -6.15 -5.85
N PHE A 85 12.56 -7.13 -6.36
CA PHE A 85 12.77 -8.52 -5.96
C PHE A 85 14.20 -8.98 -6.22
N ASN A 86 14.86 -9.48 -5.18
CA ASN A 86 16.24 -9.94 -5.22
C ASN A 86 16.39 -11.27 -4.45
N PRO A 87 16.37 -12.41 -5.15
CA PRO A 87 16.36 -13.73 -4.52
C PRO A 87 17.69 -14.02 -3.80
N VAL A 88 17.62 -14.44 -2.54
CA VAL A 88 18.78 -14.81 -1.73
C VAL A 88 18.63 -16.19 -1.06
N GLY A 89 17.44 -16.75 -1.04
CA GLY A 89 17.12 -18.05 -0.45
C GLY A 89 17.31 -19.23 -1.42
N GLU A 90 17.16 -20.45 -0.89
CA GLU A 90 17.03 -21.65 -1.73
C GLU A 90 15.70 -21.63 -2.49
N TYR A 91 14.61 -21.24 -1.80
CA TYR A 91 13.30 -20.97 -2.38
C TYR A 91 12.88 -19.53 -2.08
N ASN A 92 12.45 -18.79 -3.12
CA ASN A 92 12.23 -17.35 -3.04
C ASN A 92 10.78 -17.01 -3.41
N ILE A 93 10.08 -16.35 -2.50
CA ILE A 93 8.69 -15.94 -2.66
C ILE A 93 8.66 -14.40 -2.73
N GLY A 94 8.13 -13.86 -3.82
CA GLY A 94 7.84 -12.45 -3.96
C GLY A 94 6.37 -12.17 -3.66
N ILE A 95 6.09 -11.25 -2.76
CA ILE A 95 4.72 -10.81 -2.43
C ILE A 95 4.59 -9.34 -2.82
N THR A 96 3.56 -9.02 -3.57
CA THR A 96 3.29 -7.64 -4.01
C THR A 96 1.80 -7.36 -4.00
N ALA A 97 1.42 -6.12 -3.68
CA ALA A 97 0.02 -5.67 -3.76
C ALA A 97 -0.51 -5.63 -5.21
N GLY A 98 0.38 -5.69 -6.19
CA GLY A 98 -0.01 -5.54 -7.59
C GLY A 98 -0.24 -4.09 -7.98
N MET A 99 -0.97 -3.88 -9.06
CA MET A 99 -1.33 -2.55 -9.56
C MET A 99 -2.82 -2.51 -9.92
N GLU A 100 -3.37 -1.32 -9.88
CA GLU A 100 -4.76 -1.04 -10.26
C GLU A 100 -4.96 -0.98 -11.79
N THR A 101 -3.87 -0.92 -12.56
CA THR A 101 -3.86 -0.88 -14.03
C THR A 101 -4.04 -2.26 -14.64
N THR A 102 -4.28 -2.31 -15.95
CA THR A 102 -4.48 -3.56 -16.72
C THR A 102 -3.18 -4.14 -17.29
N ALA A 103 -2.05 -3.46 -17.08
CA ALA A 103 -0.73 -3.93 -17.50
C ALA A 103 0.35 -3.48 -16.51
N VAL A 104 1.37 -4.31 -16.33
CA VAL A 104 2.57 -3.99 -15.55
C VAL A 104 3.74 -3.66 -16.47
N SER A 105 4.70 -2.90 -15.98
CA SER A 105 5.90 -2.55 -16.74
C SER A 105 6.85 -3.74 -16.92
N ALA A 106 7.70 -3.69 -17.94
CA ALA A 106 8.70 -4.72 -18.22
C ALA A 106 9.61 -5.04 -17.00
N PRO A 107 10.15 -4.05 -16.23
CA PRO A 107 10.92 -4.33 -15.02
C PRO A 107 10.17 -5.14 -13.95
N TRP A 108 8.84 -5.03 -13.88
CA TRP A 108 8.03 -5.83 -12.97
C TRP A 108 7.99 -7.31 -13.39
N ILE A 109 7.89 -7.57 -14.70
CA ILE A 109 7.95 -8.94 -15.23
C ILE A 109 9.33 -9.55 -14.98
N GLU A 110 10.40 -8.79 -15.25
CA GLU A 110 11.77 -9.24 -15.00
C GLU A 110 12.00 -9.56 -13.52
N GLY A 111 11.50 -8.70 -12.63
CA GLY A 111 11.58 -8.91 -11.18
C GLY A 111 10.81 -10.14 -10.73
N SER A 112 9.59 -10.30 -11.20
CA SER A 112 8.76 -11.48 -10.91
C SER A 112 9.45 -12.77 -11.35
N ASN A 113 10.09 -12.77 -12.51
CA ASN A 113 10.78 -13.95 -13.02
C ASN A 113 12.06 -14.33 -12.25
N ARG A 114 12.56 -13.46 -11.36
CA ARG A 114 13.68 -13.80 -10.45
C ARG A 114 13.25 -14.67 -9.28
N MET A 115 11.96 -14.63 -8.91
CA MET A 115 11.42 -15.40 -7.79
C MET A 115 10.96 -16.79 -8.24
N ASP A 116 10.79 -17.70 -7.28
CA ASP A 116 10.27 -19.06 -7.55
C ASP A 116 8.74 -19.09 -7.49
N LEU A 117 8.13 -18.21 -6.70
CA LEU A 117 6.70 -18.01 -6.57
C LEU A 117 6.40 -16.53 -6.38
N ILE A 118 5.33 -16.05 -7.02
CA ILE A 118 4.77 -14.71 -6.81
C ILE A 118 3.41 -14.86 -6.13
N ILE A 119 3.16 -14.04 -5.11
CA ILE A 119 1.88 -13.95 -4.42
C ILE A 119 1.32 -12.55 -4.61
N VAL A 120 0.04 -12.47 -4.97
CA VAL A 120 -0.71 -11.25 -5.19
C VAL A 120 -2.07 -11.30 -4.47
N PRO A 121 -2.69 -10.15 -4.13
CA PRO A 121 -3.91 -10.13 -3.31
C PRO A 121 -5.19 -10.44 -4.08
N SER A 122 -5.18 -10.47 -5.40
CA SER A 122 -6.41 -10.62 -6.19
C SER A 122 -6.19 -11.29 -7.53
N GLU A 123 -7.28 -11.84 -8.09
CA GLU A 123 -7.31 -12.36 -9.46
C GLU A 123 -7.01 -11.26 -10.49
N HIS A 124 -7.43 -10.02 -10.22
CA HIS A 124 -7.09 -8.88 -11.07
C HIS A 124 -5.57 -8.72 -11.17
N SER A 125 -4.87 -8.64 -10.05
CA SER A 125 -3.40 -8.50 -10.01
C SER A 125 -2.70 -9.69 -10.66
N LYS A 126 -3.19 -10.92 -10.45
CA LYS A 126 -2.69 -12.14 -11.10
C LYS A 126 -2.84 -12.05 -12.62
N ASN A 127 -4.04 -11.71 -13.09
CA ASN A 127 -4.31 -11.59 -14.52
C ASN A 127 -3.50 -10.47 -15.17
N THR A 128 -3.35 -9.32 -14.49
CA THR A 128 -2.53 -8.20 -14.97
C THR A 128 -1.07 -8.61 -15.17
N LEU A 129 -0.48 -9.36 -14.22
CA LEU A 129 0.88 -9.87 -14.35
C LEU A 129 1.01 -10.89 -15.50
N LEU A 130 0.08 -11.83 -15.62
CA LEU A 130 0.15 -12.90 -16.61
C LEU A 130 -0.16 -12.44 -18.03
N SER A 131 -1.04 -11.43 -18.20
CA SER A 131 -1.42 -10.90 -19.52
C SER A 131 -0.44 -9.88 -20.07
N SER A 132 0.44 -9.31 -19.23
CA SER A 132 1.43 -8.34 -19.68
C SER A 132 2.55 -9.02 -20.45
N VAL A 133 2.70 -8.66 -21.71
CA VAL A 133 3.71 -9.24 -22.63
C VAL A 133 4.38 -8.12 -23.39
N TYR A 134 5.70 -8.18 -23.51
CA TYR A 134 6.52 -7.23 -24.25
C TYR A 134 7.42 -7.96 -25.25
N ASP A 135 7.62 -7.38 -26.41
CA ASP A 135 8.57 -7.87 -27.37
C ASP A 135 10.01 -7.61 -26.93
N LYS A 136 10.84 -8.64 -26.93
CA LYS A 136 12.28 -8.50 -26.76
C LYS A 136 12.94 -8.30 -28.11
N HIS A 137 13.74 -7.24 -28.22
CA HIS A 137 14.49 -6.97 -29.43
C HIS A 137 16.00 -7.06 -29.16
N ASP A 138 16.74 -7.58 -30.12
CA ASP A 138 18.20 -7.50 -30.09
C ASP A 138 18.64 -6.04 -30.10
N LYS A 139 19.63 -5.71 -29.25
CA LYS A 139 20.09 -4.31 -29.11
C LYS A 139 20.74 -3.76 -30.37
N ASN A 140 21.36 -4.61 -31.18
CA ASN A 140 22.12 -4.20 -32.39
C ASN A 140 21.26 -4.30 -33.62
N THR A 141 20.60 -5.43 -33.87
CA THR A 141 19.82 -5.67 -35.10
C THR A 141 18.41 -5.10 -35.03
N LYS A 142 17.89 -4.79 -33.81
CA LYS A 142 16.51 -4.35 -33.56
C LYS A 142 15.45 -5.41 -33.94
N GLU A 143 15.86 -6.60 -34.32
CA GLU A 143 14.96 -7.69 -34.62
C GLU A 143 14.33 -8.25 -33.37
N LYS A 144 13.08 -8.72 -33.48
CA LYS A 144 12.37 -9.39 -32.38
C LYS A 144 13.04 -10.76 -32.15
N VAL A 145 13.56 -10.96 -30.94
CA VAL A 145 14.24 -12.19 -30.52
C VAL A 145 13.40 -13.02 -29.53
N GLY A 146 12.24 -12.56 -29.16
CA GLY A 146 11.35 -13.28 -28.25
C GLY A 146 10.35 -12.39 -27.54
N GLU A 147 9.77 -12.91 -26.46
CA GLU A 147 8.81 -12.18 -25.64
C GLU A 147 9.26 -12.16 -24.18
N LEU A 148 8.94 -11.09 -23.49
CA LEU A 148 9.06 -10.94 -22.05
C LEU A 148 7.67 -11.09 -21.44
N ARG A 149 7.48 -12.16 -20.68
CA ARG A 149 6.26 -12.46 -19.92
C ARG A 149 6.61 -13.09 -18.58
N VAL A 150 5.67 -13.11 -17.66
CA VAL A 150 5.83 -13.86 -16.41
C VAL A 150 5.75 -15.36 -16.73
N ILE A 151 6.80 -16.10 -16.31
CA ILE A 151 6.94 -17.55 -16.52
C ILE A 151 6.96 -18.34 -15.20
N LYS A 152 6.86 -17.62 -14.09
CA LYS A 152 6.83 -18.20 -12.74
C LYS A 152 5.40 -18.36 -12.26
N PRO A 153 5.14 -19.30 -11.34
CA PRO A 153 3.83 -19.42 -10.71
C PRO A 153 3.40 -18.12 -10.05
N VAL A 154 2.15 -17.74 -10.26
CA VAL A 154 1.50 -16.60 -9.60
C VAL A 154 0.27 -17.11 -8.88
N GLU A 155 0.22 -16.94 -7.56
CA GLU A 155 -0.87 -17.39 -6.73
C GLU A 155 -1.56 -16.21 -6.04
N VAL A 156 -2.86 -16.38 -5.79
CA VAL A 156 -3.66 -15.39 -5.09
C VAL A 156 -3.73 -15.73 -3.62
N LEU A 157 -3.28 -14.81 -2.77
CA LEU A 157 -3.54 -14.82 -1.33
C LEU A 157 -4.28 -13.53 -0.99
N PHE A 158 -5.58 -13.64 -0.78
CA PHE A 158 -6.42 -12.48 -0.47
C PHE A 158 -6.00 -11.84 0.86
N GLU A 159 -5.95 -10.51 0.90
CA GLU A 159 -5.68 -9.75 2.11
C GLU A 159 -6.92 -9.75 3.00
N GLY A 160 -6.76 -10.21 4.24
CA GLY A 160 -7.81 -10.20 5.24
C GLY A 160 -7.88 -8.88 6.00
N ALA A 161 -8.91 -8.73 6.83
CA ALA A 161 -9.02 -7.67 7.82
C ALA A 161 -9.06 -8.28 9.23
N ASN A 162 -8.42 -7.61 10.19
CA ASN A 162 -8.53 -8.02 11.60
C ASN A 162 -9.89 -7.61 12.14
N THR A 163 -10.81 -8.57 12.24
CA THR A 163 -12.19 -8.35 12.70
C THR A 163 -12.30 -8.06 14.19
N ASP A 164 -11.25 -8.30 14.98
CA ASP A 164 -11.19 -7.92 16.40
C ASP A 164 -10.93 -6.42 16.56
N ILE A 165 -10.39 -5.77 15.52
CA ILE A 165 -10.13 -4.32 15.50
C ILE A 165 -11.16 -3.60 14.62
N PHE A 166 -11.51 -4.17 13.46
CA PHE A 166 -12.42 -3.57 12.49
C PHE A 166 -13.78 -4.25 12.55
N PHE A 167 -14.63 -3.79 13.42
CA PHE A 167 -16.00 -4.29 13.59
C PHE A 167 -16.98 -3.14 13.80
N LYS A 168 -18.26 -3.41 13.53
CA LYS A 168 -19.32 -2.45 13.80
C LYS A 168 -19.53 -2.34 15.30
N THR A 169 -19.33 -1.16 15.86
CA THR A 169 -19.61 -0.85 17.25
C THR A 169 -20.63 0.26 17.39
N ASN A 170 -21.40 0.25 18.49
CA ASN A 170 -22.22 1.37 18.92
C ASN A 170 -21.51 2.20 20.01
N ASP A 171 -20.33 1.75 20.46
CA ASP A 171 -19.54 2.49 21.45
C ASP A 171 -18.71 3.56 20.74
N GLU A 172 -19.15 4.78 20.86
CA GLU A 172 -18.42 5.94 20.34
C GLU A 172 -17.60 6.54 21.49
N SER A 173 -16.29 6.73 21.25
CA SER A 173 -15.46 7.42 22.23
C SER A 173 -15.88 8.89 22.36
N GLU A 174 -15.77 9.45 23.57
CA GLU A 174 -16.09 10.88 23.82
C GLU A 174 -15.25 11.80 22.91
N LEU A 175 -13.99 11.43 22.65
CA LEU A 175 -13.12 12.17 21.71
C LEU A 175 -13.70 12.18 20.30
N LEU A 176 -14.24 11.06 19.81
CA LEU A 176 -14.86 10.99 18.49
C LEU A 176 -16.13 11.84 18.44
N LYS A 177 -16.97 11.78 19.47
CA LYS A 177 -18.17 12.63 19.58
C LYS A 177 -17.82 14.12 19.54
N GLU A 178 -16.82 14.53 20.30
CA GLU A 178 -16.32 15.91 20.30
C GLU A 178 -15.83 16.32 18.91
N GLN A 179 -14.99 15.50 18.28
CA GLN A 179 -14.49 15.79 16.93
C GLN A 179 -15.59 15.85 15.87
N MET A 180 -16.60 15.02 15.99
CA MET A 180 -17.73 14.96 15.06
C MET A 180 -18.80 16.01 15.34
N SER A 181 -18.80 16.66 16.50
CA SER A 181 -19.81 17.68 16.90
C SER A 181 -19.87 18.88 15.95
N VAL A 182 -18.82 19.16 15.22
CA VAL A 182 -18.75 20.24 14.22
C VAL A 182 -19.45 19.89 12.91
N VAL A 183 -19.72 18.59 12.66
CA VAL A 183 -20.42 18.11 11.47
C VAL A 183 -21.92 18.10 11.76
N LYS A 184 -22.67 18.92 11.05
CA LYS A 184 -24.12 19.10 11.25
C LYS A 184 -24.97 18.31 10.25
N GLU A 185 -24.33 17.78 9.23
CA GLU A 185 -24.97 17.04 8.16
C GLU A 185 -25.33 15.63 8.62
N ASN A 186 -26.53 15.17 8.23
CA ASN A 186 -27.05 13.86 8.61
C ASN A 186 -26.38 12.69 7.87
N PHE A 187 -25.64 12.96 6.79
CA PHE A 187 -24.96 11.97 6.00
C PHE A 187 -23.55 12.48 5.64
N CYS A 188 -22.57 11.61 5.80
CA CYS A 188 -21.18 11.93 5.54
C CYS A 188 -20.52 10.89 4.62
N PHE A 189 -19.80 11.37 3.62
CA PHE A 189 -18.82 10.55 2.91
C PHE A 189 -17.49 10.65 3.66
N LEU A 190 -16.82 9.51 3.85
CA LEU A 190 -15.52 9.43 4.51
C LEU A 190 -14.45 9.01 3.50
N TYR A 191 -13.40 9.80 3.40
CA TYR A 191 -12.15 9.43 2.76
C TYR A 191 -11.06 9.22 3.81
N VAL A 192 -10.31 8.11 3.70
CA VAL A 192 -9.15 7.82 4.56
C VAL A 192 -7.94 7.53 3.68
N GLY A 193 -6.87 8.29 3.84
CA GLY A 193 -5.64 8.06 3.08
C GLY A 193 -4.67 9.22 3.11
N HIS A 194 -3.43 8.95 2.70
CA HIS A 194 -2.42 10.01 2.57
C HIS A 194 -2.70 10.90 1.35
N TRP A 195 -2.47 12.19 1.52
CA TRP A 195 -2.43 13.17 0.44
C TRP A 195 -0.98 13.50 0.11
N LEU A 196 -0.34 12.61 -0.61
CA LEU A 196 1.06 12.74 -1.00
C LEU A 196 1.27 13.88 -2.01
N GLN A 197 2.52 14.14 -2.37
CA GLN A 197 2.88 15.18 -3.32
C GLN A 197 2.34 14.85 -4.72
N GLY A 198 1.92 15.89 -5.42
CA GLY A 198 1.38 15.83 -6.78
C GLY A 198 0.51 17.06 -7.05
N ALA A 199 0.48 17.53 -8.30
CA ALA A 199 -0.51 18.51 -8.72
C ALA A 199 -1.91 17.88 -8.70
N ALA A 200 -2.94 18.72 -8.55
CA ALA A 200 -4.33 18.25 -8.59
C ALA A 200 -4.60 17.43 -9.85
N GLY A 201 -5.14 16.22 -9.69
CA GLY A 201 -5.41 15.28 -10.79
C GLY A 201 -4.23 14.42 -11.24
N HIS A 202 -3.06 14.57 -10.61
CA HIS A 202 -1.86 13.75 -10.92
C HIS A 202 -1.39 12.89 -9.75
N GLU A 203 -2.04 13.00 -8.62
CA GLU A 203 -1.78 12.14 -7.46
C GLU A 203 -2.54 10.81 -7.57
N ARG A 204 -1.93 9.70 -7.18
CA ARG A 204 -2.51 8.36 -7.31
C ARG A 204 -3.90 8.20 -6.69
N LYS A 205 -4.19 8.93 -5.62
CA LYS A 205 -5.47 8.88 -4.88
C LYS A 205 -6.50 9.89 -5.36
N ASP A 206 -6.10 10.83 -6.22
CA ASP A 206 -6.93 11.91 -6.80
C ASP A 206 -7.89 12.58 -5.82
N ILE A 207 -7.36 12.99 -4.66
CA ILE A 207 -8.16 13.65 -3.61
C ILE A 207 -8.73 14.99 -4.12
N ALA A 208 -7.96 15.68 -4.96
CA ALA A 208 -8.43 16.91 -5.57
C ALA A 208 -9.64 16.68 -6.48
N GLY A 209 -9.60 15.62 -7.29
CA GLY A 209 -10.73 15.18 -8.11
C GLY A 209 -11.93 14.77 -7.26
N LEU A 210 -11.71 14.05 -6.15
CA LEU A 210 -12.76 13.69 -5.21
C LEU A 210 -13.45 14.95 -4.64
N ILE A 211 -12.68 15.92 -4.14
CA ILE A 211 -13.24 17.18 -3.60
C ILE A 211 -14.03 17.92 -4.67
N LYS A 212 -13.46 18.01 -5.87
CA LYS A 212 -14.12 18.65 -7.03
C LYS A 212 -15.46 17.99 -7.31
N THR A 213 -15.44 16.68 -7.52
CA THR A 213 -16.63 15.89 -7.87
C THR A 213 -17.71 16.03 -6.79
N PHE A 214 -17.31 15.93 -5.52
CA PHE A 214 -18.21 16.11 -4.39
C PHE A 214 -18.87 17.51 -4.42
N CYS A 215 -18.09 18.56 -4.55
CA CYS A 215 -18.60 19.92 -4.62
C CYS A 215 -19.54 20.12 -5.82
N GLN A 216 -19.19 19.62 -6.98
CA GLN A 216 -20.01 19.72 -8.20
C GLN A 216 -21.33 18.96 -8.08
N THR A 217 -21.29 17.76 -7.51
CA THR A 217 -22.47 16.89 -7.38
C THR A 217 -23.50 17.49 -6.41
N PHE A 218 -23.04 18.02 -5.28
CA PHE A 218 -23.94 18.45 -4.19
C PHE A 218 -24.13 19.96 -4.05
N LYS A 219 -23.56 20.77 -4.96
CA LYS A 219 -23.65 22.25 -4.90
C LYS A 219 -25.09 22.77 -4.88
N SER A 220 -25.99 22.11 -5.62
CA SER A 220 -27.39 22.53 -5.76
C SER A 220 -28.33 21.91 -4.74
N ASN A 221 -27.83 21.03 -3.87
CA ASN A 221 -28.67 20.44 -2.83
C ASN A 221 -29.03 21.48 -1.79
N PRO A 222 -30.28 21.48 -1.30
CA PRO A 222 -30.67 22.26 -0.13
C PRO A 222 -29.76 21.93 1.07
N SER A 223 -29.51 22.89 1.94
CA SER A 223 -28.66 22.69 3.13
C SER A 223 -29.15 21.53 4.02
N SER A 224 -30.46 21.29 4.07
CA SER A 224 -31.07 20.20 4.85
C SER A 224 -30.78 18.78 4.32
N THR A 225 -30.38 18.65 3.04
CA THR A 225 -30.07 17.34 2.40
C THR A 225 -28.66 17.26 1.85
N ARG A 226 -27.85 18.31 2.08
CA ARG A 226 -26.47 18.34 1.63
C ARG A 226 -25.61 17.42 2.51
N PRO A 227 -24.85 16.47 1.95
CA PRO A 227 -23.93 15.65 2.74
C PRO A 227 -22.66 16.42 3.12
N ALA A 228 -21.94 15.94 4.14
CA ALA A 228 -20.56 16.34 4.40
C ALA A 228 -19.55 15.43 3.71
N LEU A 229 -18.36 15.96 3.41
CA LEU A 229 -17.19 15.17 3.03
C LEU A 229 -16.14 15.28 4.15
N ILE A 230 -15.88 14.16 4.80
CA ILE A 230 -14.87 14.05 5.85
C ILE A 230 -13.58 13.52 5.23
N LEU A 231 -12.51 14.27 5.35
CA LEU A 231 -11.18 13.88 4.87
C LEU A 231 -10.29 13.53 6.07
N LYS A 232 -10.10 12.24 6.36
CA LYS A 232 -9.08 11.77 7.28
C LYS A 232 -7.79 11.58 6.50
N THR A 233 -7.01 12.66 6.40
CA THR A 233 -5.83 12.71 5.54
C THR A 233 -4.66 13.39 6.23
N SER A 234 -3.47 13.14 5.71
CA SER A 234 -2.23 13.82 6.06
C SER A 234 -1.28 13.72 4.87
N GLY A 235 -0.26 14.56 4.83
CA GLY A 235 0.91 14.31 4.00
C GLY A 235 1.80 13.23 4.62
N ALA A 236 3.11 13.28 4.36
CA ALA A 236 4.04 12.25 4.83
C ALA A 236 4.36 12.32 6.33
N THR A 237 4.30 13.51 6.97
CA THR A 237 4.92 13.73 8.30
C THR A 237 3.94 13.84 9.45
N PHE A 238 2.64 14.01 9.22
CA PHE A 238 1.62 14.25 10.25
C PHE A 238 1.89 15.46 11.15
N SER A 239 2.69 16.42 10.68
CA SER A 239 3.04 17.64 11.40
C SER A 239 1.97 18.72 11.27
N VAL A 240 2.09 19.80 12.08
CA VAL A 240 1.24 20.99 11.95
C VAL A 240 1.38 21.63 10.58
N ILE A 241 2.61 21.66 10.03
CA ILE A 241 2.90 22.18 8.68
C ILE A 241 2.19 21.34 7.62
N ASP A 242 2.18 20.04 7.80
CA ASP A 242 1.52 19.09 6.92
C ASP A 242 0.00 19.32 6.89
N ARG A 243 -0.60 19.54 8.08
CA ARG A 243 -2.01 19.91 8.20
C ARG A 243 -2.33 21.22 7.48
N GLU A 244 -1.54 22.27 7.68
CA GLU A 244 -1.73 23.55 7.01
C GLU A 244 -1.59 23.42 5.49
N HIS A 245 -0.65 22.60 5.02
CA HIS A 245 -0.50 22.32 3.60
C HIS A 245 -1.74 21.64 3.01
N CYS A 246 -2.32 20.64 3.68
CA CYS A 246 -3.58 20.03 3.26
C CYS A 246 -4.74 21.03 3.24
N LEU A 247 -4.85 21.90 4.26
CA LEU A 247 -5.88 22.92 4.31
C LEU A 247 -5.74 23.96 3.17
N ASN A 248 -4.52 24.34 2.83
CA ASN A 248 -4.26 25.27 1.73
C ASN A 248 -4.65 24.64 0.38
N LYS A 249 -4.30 23.39 0.13
CA LYS A 249 -4.75 22.64 -1.06
C LYS A 249 -6.28 22.62 -1.17
N ILE A 250 -6.99 22.38 -0.07
CA ILE A 250 -8.47 22.40 -0.07
C ILE A 250 -9.00 23.80 -0.45
N ARG A 251 -8.39 24.86 0.11
CA ARG A 251 -8.78 26.26 -0.20
C ARG A 251 -8.57 26.58 -1.68
N GLU A 252 -7.42 26.21 -2.24
CA GLU A 252 -7.10 26.40 -3.67
C GLU A 252 -8.08 25.65 -4.56
N ILE A 253 -8.39 24.40 -4.26
CA ILE A 253 -9.37 23.62 -5.01
C ILE A 253 -10.73 24.30 -4.97
N LYS A 254 -11.20 24.73 -3.79
CA LYS A 254 -12.48 25.44 -3.64
C LYS A 254 -12.50 26.75 -4.44
N GLN A 255 -11.42 27.53 -4.40
CA GLN A 255 -11.33 28.80 -5.14
C GLN A 255 -11.41 28.60 -6.64
N LEU A 256 -10.69 27.61 -7.19
CA LEU A 256 -10.77 27.27 -8.60
C LEU A 256 -12.20 26.94 -9.08
N PHE A 257 -13.06 26.42 -8.18
CA PHE A 257 -14.45 26.09 -8.53
C PHE A 257 -15.43 27.22 -8.34
N ILE A 258 -15.17 28.18 -7.45
CA ILE A 258 -15.99 29.39 -7.30
C ILE A 258 -15.85 30.27 -8.55
N TYR A 259 -14.63 30.42 -9.09
CA TYR A 259 -14.39 31.16 -10.34
C TYR A 259 -15.05 30.56 -11.58
N TYR A 260 -15.23 29.24 -11.65
CA TYR A 260 -15.93 28.59 -12.77
C TYR A 260 -17.45 28.52 -12.59
N MET A 261 -18.01 29.06 -11.51
CA MET A 261 -19.45 29.06 -11.21
C MET A 261 -20.12 30.40 -11.49
N GLU A 262 -19.37 31.44 -11.88
CA GLU A 262 -19.87 32.76 -12.24
C GLU A 262 -19.86 33.05 -13.77
N ILE A 263 -19.61 32.04 -14.60
CA ILE A 263 -19.79 32.08 -16.05
C ILE A 263 -20.90 31.04 -16.37
#